data_4c73b2cbcb5660aec454ac02fdc4cca9
#
_entry.id   4c73b2cbcb5660aec454ac02fdc4cca9
#
_cell.length_a   1.000
_cell.length_b   1.000
_cell.length_c   1.000
_cell.angle_alpha   90.00
_cell.angle_beta   90.00
_cell.angle_gamma   90.00
#
_symmetry.space_group_name_H-M   'P 1'
#
loop_
_entity.id
_entity.type
_entity.pdbx_description
1 polymer ?
#
loop_
_entity_poly.entity_id
_entity_poly.type
_entity_poly.pdbx_seq_one_letter_code
_entity_poly.pdbx_strand_id
1 'polypeptide(L)'
;MIMIRVKKRSSEDGESDKPEVKKKRVHFAKSESETKTKHSAHKNDASKKIKKDFHKNVSKNRKEFSKPGQDKKSKYPKDKNISKDTPNGEKPKWSEMKKEKKQLRIVRRKAKSTVEVFEISHKAKLLAAQIQRKVVKQDFRENSCKELHHLIKGQYKSIALTHDLSRVIQVLLKYGNEKIKQEITEELLDIMTQMAQSKYAQHAVKRILKYGTDFIRHEVIKKFLGHVVSLTSHSLSAPIIDYAYGEFATKKEKFYMQQEYYGDIYKNTKDDKIKTLNDAYKNCPEMKEAILQSCKANIQKILNKNLHDSELFHTILYDYIRECSPDDRAELISTLSPLIVPLSNSLPGVNAASMCVWQGTNKDKKSILKVVKEHVVPLSKHKTGYRLLLAIFDSVDDTVLVKKAIVATLAANLRDIAKNHWGNMTLHWLVKPKDPAAFHPSLIKFLEEGFKSGTSKKDAELRVSELREAILPALQTDIQTDAEFWLSVKSNMLLTVAVLSIESSKEILKSLAKGICRPDWIVVNNDKDVLAVEDAGIHMCLKKLAALDKDKSENTLGDVISDNLTEETIKLWLPTNRGCFFLLKLIENNADYVVGKLVKKIKPHLSLLRENNNSEGAKLLLQKVSK
;
A
#
# COMPACT_ATOMS: atom_id res chain seq x y z
N MET A 1 -6.82 28.92 -39.34
CA MET A 1 -8.13 28.62 -40.00
C MET A 1 -8.02 27.27 -40.69
N ILE A 2 -8.22 26.18 -40.03
CA ILE A 2 -8.55 24.85 -40.59
C ILE A 2 -9.37 24.11 -39.52
N MET A 3 -10.65 23.98 -39.79
CA MET A 3 -11.60 23.16 -39.06
C MET A 3 -11.40 21.69 -39.42
N ILE A 4 -11.34 20.80 -38.43
CA ILE A 4 -11.53 19.37 -38.64
C ILE A 4 -12.75 18.91 -37.84
N ARG A 5 -13.75 18.45 -38.56
CA ARG A 5 -15.03 17.90 -38.11
C ARG A 5 -14.85 16.62 -37.32
N VAL A 6 -15.48 16.54 -36.18
CA VAL A 6 -15.70 15.30 -35.43
C VAL A 6 -16.97 14.63 -35.95
N LYS A 7 -16.85 13.41 -36.49
CA LYS A 7 -17.98 12.52 -36.79
C LYS A 7 -18.41 11.76 -35.55
N LYS A 8 -19.67 11.98 -35.10
CA LYS A 8 -20.42 11.07 -34.24
C LYS A 8 -20.68 9.75 -34.97
N ARG A 9 -20.46 8.63 -34.29
CA ARG A 9 -21.13 7.36 -34.57
C ARG A 9 -21.73 6.84 -33.27
N SER A 10 -23.03 6.64 -33.33
CA SER A 10 -23.91 5.91 -32.43
C SER A 10 -23.87 4.41 -32.76
N SER A 11 -23.97 3.59 -31.76
CA SER A 11 -24.73 2.30 -31.69
C SER A 11 -24.09 1.37 -30.66
N GLU A 12 -24.80 1.08 -29.62
CA GLU A 12 -25.53 -0.18 -29.35
C GLU A 12 -24.70 -1.27 -28.68
N ASP A 13 -25.14 -1.52 -27.45
CA ASP A 13 -25.24 -2.79 -26.69
C ASP A 13 -24.09 -3.80 -26.71
N GLY A 14 -23.62 -4.05 -25.49
CA GLY A 14 -22.80 -5.19 -25.15
C GLY A 14 -22.38 -5.14 -23.68
N GLU A 15 -23.23 -5.71 -22.80
CA GLU A 15 -22.85 -6.09 -21.47
C GLU A 15 -21.61 -6.97 -21.51
N SER A 16 -20.57 -6.56 -20.81
CA SER A 16 -19.49 -7.45 -20.41
C SER A 16 -19.01 -7.09 -19.02
N ASP A 17 -19.24 -8.01 -18.10
CA ASP A 17 -18.72 -8.08 -16.75
C ASP A 17 -17.25 -7.67 -16.68
N LYS A 18 -16.97 -6.58 -15.98
CA LYS A 18 -15.61 -6.22 -15.57
C LYS A 18 -15.34 -6.84 -14.20
N PRO A 19 -14.29 -7.65 -14.03
CA PRO A 19 -13.93 -8.16 -12.73
C PRO A 19 -13.52 -7.02 -11.80
N GLU A 20 -14.18 -6.94 -10.63
CA GLU A 20 -13.84 -6.06 -9.51
C GLU A 20 -12.42 -6.33 -9.04
N VAL A 21 -11.49 -5.46 -9.36
CA VAL A 21 -10.15 -5.46 -8.77
C VAL A 21 -10.28 -5.00 -7.32
N LYS A 22 -10.39 -5.94 -6.39
CA LYS A 22 -10.32 -5.69 -4.95
C LYS A 22 -8.94 -5.15 -4.60
N LYS A 23 -8.79 -3.83 -4.50
CA LYS A 23 -7.61 -3.19 -3.92
C LYS A 23 -7.56 -3.53 -2.42
N LYS A 24 -6.82 -4.57 -2.05
CA LYS A 24 -6.48 -4.83 -0.65
C LYS A 24 -5.44 -3.80 -0.22
N ARG A 25 -5.83 -2.85 0.63
CA ARG A 25 -4.88 -2.07 1.43
C ARG A 25 -4.17 -3.03 2.37
N VAL A 26 -2.90 -3.24 2.16
CA VAL A 26 -2.05 -3.96 3.10
C VAL A 26 -1.65 -2.96 4.17
N HIS A 27 -2.30 -3.02 5.33
CA HIS A 27 -1.79 -2.37 6.54
C HIS A 27 -0.64 -3.22 7.06
N PHE A 28 0.48 -2.58 7.43
CA PHE A 28 1.51 -3.22 8.23
C PHE A 28 0.93 -3.51 9.62
N ALA A 29 0.25 -4.65 9.76
CA ALA A 29 -0.23 -5.11 11.05
C ALA A 29 0.96 -5.58 11.88
N LYS A 30 0.97 -5.25 13.16
CA LYS A 30 1.83 -5.91 14.15
C LYS A 30 1.58 -7.41 14.04
N SER A 31 2.58 -8.15 13.61
CA SER A 31 2.56 -9.60 13.61
C SER A 31 2.72 -10.09 15.05
N GLU A 32 1.64 -10.44 15.70
CA GLU A 32 1.67 -11.41 16.79
C GLU A 32 1.71 -12.79 16.14
N SER A 33 2.90 -13.36 16.07
CA SER A 33 3.11 -14.72 15.62
C SER A 33 2.76 -15.68 16.74
N GLU A 34 1.55 -16.25 16.73
CA GLU A 34 1.28 -17.50 17.43
C GLU A 34 1.65 -18.69 16.51
N THR A 35 2.87 -19.16 16.63
CA THR A 35 3.26 -20.49 16.16
C THR A 35 3.04 -21.50 17.27
N LYS A 36 1.98 -22.29 17.18
CA LYS A 36 1.84 -23.54 17.91
C LYS A 36 2.74 -24.59 17.30
N THR A 37 3.89 -24.84 17.90
CA THR A 37 4.63 -26.10 17.76
C THR A 37 4.69 -26.81 19.10
N LYS A 38 4.09 -28.00 19.13
CA LYS A 38 4.31 -28.99 20.19
C LYS A 38 5.73 -29.54 20.04
N HIS A 39 6.54 -29.48 21.10
CA HIS A 39 7.38 -30.61 21.56
C HIS A 39 8.05 -30.28 22.89
N SER A 40 7.83 -31.21 23.81
CA SER A 40 8.63 -31.74 24.93
C SER A 40 9.50 -30.81 25.81
N ALA A 41 9.25 -31.00 27.07
CA ALA A 41 9.91 -30.48 28.25
C ALA A 41 11.43 -30.69 28.30
N HIS A 42 12.15 -29.65 28.72
CA HIS A 42 13.18 -29.80 29.76
C HIS A 42 13.32 -28.47 30.54
N LYS A 43 13.41 -28.64 31.86
CA LYS A 43 13.51 -27.60 32.89
C LYS A 43 14.79 -26.78 32.74
N ASN A 44 14.69 -25.45 32.92
CA ASN A 44 15.67 -24.73 33.72
C ASN A 44 15.03 -23.48 34.39
N ASP A 45 15.03 -23.50 35.71
CA ASP A 45 14.64 -22.45 36.63
C ASP A 45 15.73 -21.36 36.69
N ALA A 46 15.54 -20.24 36.02
CA ALA A 46 16.37 -19.04 36.30
C ALA A 46 15.72 -17.68 35.91
N SER A 47 14.49 -17.63 35.44
CA SER A 47 13.90 -16.35 34.97
C SER A 47 12.71 -15.81 35.77
N LYS A 48 12.47 -16.35 36.98
CA LYS A 48 11.35 -15.92 37.85
C LYS A 48 11.68 -14.79 38.85
N LYS A 49 12.91 -14.28 38.91
CA LYS A 49 13.30 -13.27 39.91
C LYS A 49 13.29 -11.81 39.40
N ILE A 50 13.22 -11.55 38.14
CA ILE A 50 13.33 -10.17 37.58
C ILE A 50 11.98 -9.47 37.35
N LYS A 51 10.85 -10.18 37.41
CA LYS A 51 9.52 -9.56 37.16
C LYS A 51 8.77 -9.07 38.40
N LYS A 52 9.32 -9.24 39.62
CA LYS A 52 8.67 -8.78 40.88
C LYS A 52 9.10 -7.39 41.36
N ASP A 53 10.21 -6.84 40.86
CA ASP A 53 10.72 -5.56 41.37
C ASP A 53 10.27 -4.33 40.54
N PHE A 54 9.65 -4.52 39.37
CA PHE A 54 9.17 -3.41 38.55
C PHE A 54 7.78 -2.87 38.93
N HIS A 55 7.02 -3.61 39.76
CA HIS A 55 5.67 -3.16 40.18
C HIS A 55 5.63 -2.46 41.53
N LYS A 56 6.75 -2.34 42.27
CA LYS A 56 6.78 -1.67 43.57
C LYS A 56 7.20 -0.21 43.59
N ASN A 57 7.74 0.31 42.47
CA ASN A 57 8.25 1.70 42.45
C ASN A 57 7.34 2.73 41.77
N VAL A 58 6.12 2.35 41.31
CA VAL A 58 5.17 3.30 40.68
C VAL A 58 4.08 3.80 41.63
N SER A 59 4.02 3.29 42.88
CA SER A 59 2.94 3.64 43.82
C SER A 59 3.33 4.65 44.93
N LYS A 60 4.51 5.29 44.88
CA LYS A 60 4.97 6.16 45.98
C LYS A 60 5.05 7.67 45.69
N ASN A 61 4.73 8.14 44.48
CA ASN A 61 4.78 9.58 44.17
C ASN A 61 3.38 10.12 43.77
N ARG A 62 2.38 9.91 44.61
CA ARG A 62 1.09 10.61 44.49
C ARG A 62 0.56 10.99 45.88
N LYS A 63 1.23 11.91 46.54
CA LYS A 63 0.67 12.70 47.61
C LYS A 63 1.29 14.09 47.56
N GLU A 64 0.39 15.05 47.61
CA GLU A 64 0.55 16.50 47.79
C GLU A 64 0.22 17.31 46.56
N PHE A 65 -1.04 17.70 46.49
CA PHE A 65 -1.51 19.06 46.37
C PHE A 65 -2.98 19.11 46.76
N SER A 66 -3.23 19.84 47.83
CA SER A 66 -4.51 20.06 48.50
C SER A 66 -5.34 21.19 47.85
N LYS A 67 -6.60 20.94 47.77
CA LYS A 67 -7.88 21.66 47.76
C LYS A 67 -7.88 23.21 47.98
N PRO A 68 -8.99 23.98 47.60
CA PRO A 68 -10.36 23.73 48.09
C PRO A 68 -11.52 24.07 47.12
N GLY A 69 -12.66 23.47 47.38
CA GLY A 69 -13.98 24.12 47.53
C GLY A 69 -15.02 23.96 46.43
N GLN A 70 -15.99 23.20 46.60
CA GLN A 70 -17.40 23.47 46.86
C GLN A 70 -18.36 22.34 46.41
N ASP A 71 -19.25 22.05 47.33
CA ASP A 71 -20.29 21.05 47.33
C ASP A 71 -21.29 21.08 46.17
N LYS A 72 -21.69 19.89 45.69
CA LYS A 72 -23.13 19.55 45.51
C LYS A 72 -23.31 18.05 45.65
N LYS A 73 -23.92 17.68 46.76
CA LYS A 73 -24.39 16.34 47.15
C LYS A 73 -25.47 15.88 46.17
N SER A 74 -25.30 14.70 45.54
CA SER A 74 -26.44 13.89 45.14
C SER A 74 -26.37 12.57 45.91
N LYS A 75 -27.42 12.41 46.79
CA LYS A 75 -27.67 11.24 47.62
C LYS A 75 -28.00 10.03 46.73
N TYR A 76 -27.20 8.99 46.82
CA TYR A 76 -27.66 7.62 46.60
C TYR A 76 -27.32 6.81 47.84
N PRO A 77 -28.28 6.04 48.40
CA PRO A 77 -28.03 5.22 49.60
C PRO A 77 -27.08 4.07 49.26
N LYS A 78 -26.02 3.97 50.02
CA LYS A 78 -25.22 2.77 50.09
C LYS A 78 -25.92 1.84 51.09
N ASP A 79 -26.65 0.87 50.61
CA ASP A 79 -27.01 -0.28 51.42
C ASP A 79 -25.75 -1.13 51.67
N LYS A 80 -25.15 -0.90 52.85
CA LYS A 80 -24.35 -1.87 53.56
C LYS A 80 -25.34 -2.68 54.40
N ASN A 81 -25.44 -3.94 54.08
CA ASN A 81 -25.64 -5.06 54.96
C ASN A 81 -26.25 -6.20 54.13
N ILE A 82 -25.40 -7.07 53.66
CA ILE A 82 -25.77 -8.45 53.40
C ILE A 82 -24.84 -9.25 54.33
N SER A 83 -25.44 -9.71 55.42
CA SER A 83 -24.89 -10.62 56.38
C SER A 83 -24.30 -11.87 55.68
N LYS A 84 -23.11 -12.20 56.10
CA LYS A 84 -22.57 -13.53 55.93
C LYS A 84 -23.31 -14.43 56.94
N ASP A 85 -24.19 -15.27 56.42
CA ASP A 85 -24.59 -16.51 57.04
C ASP A 85 -25.53 -17.25 56.09
N THR A 86 -24.98 -18.19 55.33
CA THR A 86 -25.71 -19.35 54.80
C THR A 86 -24.75 -20.54 54.87
N PRO A 87 -25.09 -21.59 55.59
CA PRO A 87 -24.38 -22.86 55.60
C PRO A 87 -24.89 -23.68 54.39
N ASN A 88 -24.06 -23.95 53.48
CA ASN A 88 -23.93 -25.10 52.60
C ASN A 88 -23.26 -24.71 51.28
N GLY A 89 -22.10 -25.26 51.07
CA GLY A 89 -21.19 -24.93 49.97
C GLY A 89 -21.61 -25.50 48.60
N GLU A 90 -22.63 -24.97 47.95
CA GLU A 90 -22.83 -25.14 46.52
C GLU A 90 -22.31 -23.93 45.79
N LYS A 91 -21.27 -24.11 44.97
CA LYS A 91 -20.75 -23.08 44.08
C LYS A 91 -21.85 -22.67 43.10
N PRO A 92 -22.26 -21.39 43.04
CA PRO A 92 -23.34 -20.96 42.16
C PRO A 92 -22.99 -21.29 40.72
N LYS A 93 -23.89 -22.00 40.02
CA LYS A 93 -23.72 -22.41 38.62
C LYS A 93 -23.59 -21.17 37.75
N TRP A 94 -22.47 -21.02 37.04
CA TRP A 94 -22.17 -19.89 36.16
C TRP A 94 -23.28 -19.59 35.14
N SER A 95 -24.06 -20.58 34.76
CA SER A 95 -25.22 -20.46 33.88
C SER A 95 -26.37 -19.67 34.51
N GLU A 96 -26.61 -19.85 35.80
CA GLU A 96 -27.67 -19.17 36.56
C GLU A 96 -27.29 -17.70 36.84
N MET A 97 -26.07 -17.44 37.26
CA MET A 97 -25.56 -16.07 37.37
C MET A 97 -25.57 -15.30 36.04
N LYS A 98 -25.33 -15.97 34.92
CA LYS A 98 -25.47 -15.36 33.58
C LYS A 98 -26.92 -15.03 33.24
N LYS A 99 -27.87 -15.90 33.61
CA LYS A 99 -29.31 -15.68 33.38
C LYS A 99 -29.80 -14.52 34.25
N GLU A 100 -29.44 -14.51 35.53
CA GLU A 100 -29.80 -13.46 36.48
C GLU A 100 -29.23 -12.09 36.07
N LYS A 101 -27.97 -12.01 35.73
CA LYS A 101 -27.32 -10.80 35.16
C LYS A 101 -28.00 -10.32 33.89
N LYS A 102 -28.50 -11.22 33.04
CA LYS A 102 -29.25 -10.93 31.85
C LYS A 102 -30.62 -10.34 32.18
N GLN A 103 -31.33 -10.94 33.15
CA GLN A 103 -32.63 -10.45 33.62
C GLN A 103 -32.52 -9.07 34.28
N LEU A 104 -31.56 -8.85 35.17
CA LEU A 104 -31.27 -7.55 35.77
C LEU A 104 -30.97 -6.45 34.75
N ARG A 105 -30.28 -6.80 33.65
CA ARG A 105 -30.06 -5.86 32.55
C ARG A 105 -31.37 -5.52 31.80
N ILE A 106 -32.27 -6.48 31.62
CA ILE A 106 -33.56 -6.27 30.99
C ILE A 106 -34.45 -5.39 31.87
N VAL A 107 -34.53 -5.66 33.18
CA VAL A 107 -35.27 -4.87 34.15
C VAL A 107 -34.76 -3.42 34.19
N ARG A 108 -33.45 -3.21 34.28
CA ARG A 108 -32.84 -1.87 34.25
C ARG A 108 -33.09 -1.13 32.94
N ARG A 109 -33.21 -1.82 31.80
CA ARG A 109 -33.55 -1.22 30.52
C ARG A 109 -35.03 -0.84 30.45
N LYS A 110 -35.94 -1.70 30.94
CA LYS A 110 -37.37 -1.38 31.02
C LYS A 110 -37.65 -0.17 31.92
N ALA A 111 -36.92 -0.06 33.03
CA ALA A 111 -37.04 1.09 33.94
C ALA A 111 -36.51 2.41 33.37
N LYS A 112 -35.70 2.38 32.31
CA LYS A 112 -35.09 3.56 31.67
C LYS A 112 -35.78 4.00 30.37
N SER A 113 -36.69 3.19 29.80
CA SER A 113 -37.41 3.51 28.55
C SER A 113 -38.92 3.33 28.79
N THR A 114 -39.73 4.12 28.11
CA THR A 114 -41.16 3.87 28.02
C THR A 114 -41.42 2.48 27.42
N VAL A 115 -42.50 1.81 27.83
CA VAL A 115 -42.82 0.44 27.38
C VAL A 115 -42.85 0.35 25.84
N GLU A 116 -43.40 1.34 25.18
CA GLU A 116 -43.47 1.44 23.70
C GLU A 116 -42.09 1.44 23.04
N VAL A 117 -41.14 2.24 23.52
CA VAL A 117 -39.78 2.31 22.98
C VAL A 117 -39.05 0.99 23.18
N PHE A 118 -39.33 0.26 24.26
CA PHE A 118 -38.78 -1.04 24.51
C PHE A 118 -39.29 -2.09 23.51
N GLU A 119 -40.60 -2.11 23.22
CA GLU A 119 -41.24 -3.02 22.29
C GLU A 119 -40.79 -2.79 20.85
N ILE A 120 -40.76 -1.53 20.39
CA ILE A 120 -40.20 -1.15 19.09
C ILE A 120 -38.73 -1.62 18.96
N SER A 121 -37.93 -1.38 19.98
CA SER A 121 -36.54 -1.79 20.03
C SER A 121 -36.38 -3.33 19.96
N HIS A 122 -37.27 -4.09 20.62
CA HIS A 122 -37.24 -5.54 20.58
C HIS A 122 -37.64 -6.09 19.20
N LYS A 123 -38.76 -5.58 18.62
CA LYS A 123 -39.22 -5.96 17.28
C LYS A 123 -38.19 -5.62 16.21
N ALA A 124 -37.58 -4.43 16.28
CA ALA A 124 -36.52 -4.01 15.36
C ALA A 124 -35.29 -4.94 15.38
N LYS A 125 -34.90 -5.43 16.54
CA LYS A 125 -33.77 -6.38 16.67
C LYS A 125 -34.10 -7.76 16.09
N LEU A 126 -35.34 -8.24 16.26
CA LEU A 126 -35.80 -9.51 15.68
C LEU A 126 -35.78 -9.44 14.15
N LEU A 127 -36.38 -8.40 13.57
CA LEU A 127 -36.38 -8.18 12.12
C LEU A 127 -34.94 -8.05 11.58
N ALA A 128 -34.08 -7.29 12.23
CA ALA A 128 -32.69 -7.16 11.82
C ALA A 128 -31.94 -8.52 11.86
N ALA A 129 -32.23 -9.37 12.84
CA ALA A 129 -31.65 -10.70 12.92
C ALA A 129 -32.16 -11.64 11.79
N GLN A 130 -33.42 -11.50 11.39
CA GLN A 130 -34.00 -12.26 10.26
C GLN A 130 -33.34 -11.83 8.94
N ILE A 131 -33.22 -10.52 8.67
CA ILE A 131 -32.57 -9.96 7.47
C ILE A 131 -31.12 -10.45 7.31
N GLN A 132 -30.39 -10.64 8.41
CA GLN A 132 -28.98 -11.05 8.40
C GLN A 132 -28.75 -12.55 8.16
N ARG A 133 -29.76 -13.39 8.16
CA ARG A 133 -29.58 -14.85 7.92
C ARG A 133 -28.99 -15.09 6.54
N LYS A 134 -28.11 -16.09 6.42
CA LYS A 134 -27.39 -16.39 5.17
C LYS A 134 -28.35 -16.88 4.06
N VAL A 135 -29.31 -17.72 4.44
CA VAL A 135 -30.28 -18.33 3.50
C VAL A 135 -31.62 -17.62 3.68
N VAL A 136 -31.84 -16.56 2.91
CA VAL A 136 -33.12 -15.82 2.89
C VAL A 136 -33.42 -15.44 1.45
N LYS A 137 -34.68 -15.65 1.00
CA LYS A 137 -35.13 -15.20 -0.32
C LYS A 137 -35.05 -13.68 -0.42
N GLN A 138 -34.68 -13.16 -1.60
CA GLN A 138 -34.47 -11.72 -1.81
C GLN A 138 -35.72 -10.90 -1.48
N ASP A 139 -36.90 -11.33 -1.95
CA ASP A 139 -38.17 -10.66 -1.73
C ASP A 139 -38.52 -10.53 -0.23
N PHE A 140 -38.30 -11.62 0.51
CA PHE A 140 -38.51 -11.59 1.96
C PHE A 140 -37.58 -10.60 2.66
N ARG A 141 -36.30 -10.54 2.22
CA ARG A 141 -35.33 -9.60 2.78
C ARG A 141 -35.72 -8.16 2.49
N GLU A 142 -36.17 -7.85 1.28
CA GLU A 142 -36.63 -6.52 0.90
C GLU A 142 -37.87 -6.08 1.68
N ASN A 143 -38.87 -6.95 1.80
CA ASN A 143 -40.09 -6.68 2.58
C ASN A 143 -39.76 -6.49 4.07
N SER A 144 -38.91 -7.31 4.64
CA SER A 144 -38.45 -7.16 6.03
C SER A 144 -37.65 -5.87 6.22
N CYS A 145 -36.89 -5.40 5.23
CA CYS A 145 -36.21 -4.11 5.27
C CYS A 145 -37.20 -2.95 5.25
N LYS A 146 -38.27 -3.02 4.42
CA LYS A 146 -39.34 -2.01 4.38
C LYS A 146 -40.08 -1.96 5.70
N GLU A 147 -40.47 -3.11 6.27
CA GLU A 147 -41.14 -3.20 7.57
C GLU A 147 -40.27 -2.59 8.68
N LEU A 148 -38.99 -3.00 8.73
CA LEU A 148 -38.05 -2.49 9.72
C LEU A 148 -37.85 -0.98 9.60
N HIS A 149 -37.70 -0.46 8.37
CA HIS A 149 -37.58 0.97 8.12
C HIS A 149 -38.81 1.72 8.59
N HIS A 150 -40.03 1.26 8.25
CA HIS A 150 -41.29 1.88 8.66
C HIS A 150 -41.42 1.93 10.19
N LEU A 151 -40.98 0.88 10.89
CA LEU A 151 -41.04 0.78 12.35
C LEU A 151 -40.18 1.84 13.08
N ILE A 152 -39.04 2.25 12.49
CA ILE A 152 -38.05 3.12 13.15
C ILE A 152 -37.81 4.45 12.41
N LYS A 153 -38.56 4.72 11.33
CA LYS A 153 -38.51 6.00 10.61
C LYS A 153 -38.88 7.17 11.56
N GLY A 154 -38.14 8.27 11.48
CA GLY A 154 -38.29 9.43 12.38
C GLY A 154 -37.59 9.26 13.75
N GLN A 155 -37.00 8.09 14.04
CA GLN A 155 -36.31 7.83 15.30
C GLN A 155 -34.81 7.52 15.12
N TYR A 156 -34.28 7.63 13.90
CA TYR A 156 -32.87 7.25 13.62
C TYR A 156 -31.88 8.08 14.45
N LYS A 157 -32.11 9.38 14.65
CA LYS A 157 -31.23 10.23 15.48
C LYS A 157 -31.13 9.73 16.92
N SER A 158 -32.26 9.34 17.53
CA SER A 158 -32.31 8.90 18.93
C SER A 158 -31.64 7.53 19.15
N ILE A 159 -31.72 6.63 18.16
CA ILE A 159 -31.24 5.25 18.27
C ILE A 159 -29.81 5.07 17.74
N ALA A 160 -29.32 5.97 16.88
CA ALA A 160 -28.01 5.83 16.22
C ALA A 160 -26.84 5.72 17.19
N LEU A 161 -26.86 6.46 18.28
CA LEU A 161 -25.79 6.49 19.28
C LEU A 161 -25.87 5.34 20.31
N THR A 162 -26.95 4.56 20.27
CA THR A 162 -27.14 3.44 21.23
C THR A 162 -26.39 2.19 20.79
N HIS A 163 -25.95 1.38 21.76
CA HIS A 163 -25.16 0.17 21.47
C HIS A 163 -25.90 -0.84 20.58
N ASP A 164 -27.15 -1.14 20.92
CA ASP A 164 -27.89 -2.24 20.29
C ASP A 164 -28.56 -1.79 18.98
N LEU A 165 -29.16 -0.60 18.95
CA LEU A 165 -29.95 -0.14 17.81
C LEU A 165 -29.08 0.45 16.69
N SER A 166 -27.89 0.95 17.01
CA SER A 166 -26.91 1.29 15.97
C SER A 166 -26.62 0.11 15.02
N ARG A 167 -26.67 -1.13 15.53
CA ARG A 167 -26.53 -2.35 14.68
C ARG A 167 -27.71 -2.57 13.76
N VAL A 168 -28.93 -2.21 14.19
CA VAL A 168 -30.14 -2.30 13.36
C VAL A 168 -30.02 -1.35 12.16
N ILE A 169 -29.60 -0.10 12.40
CA ILE A 169 -29.32 0.87 11.34
C ILE A 169 -28.28 0.30 10.35
N GLN A 170 -27.21 -0.31 10.85
CA GLN A 170 -26.18 -0.91 10.01
C GLN A 170 -26.72 -2.04 9.12
N VAL A 171 -27.77 -2.76 9.53
CA VAL A 171 -28.41 -3.79 8.73
C VAL A 171 -29.18 -3.17 7.58
N LEU A 172 -30.00 -2.15 7.86
CA LEU A 172 -30.75 -1.41 6.84
C LEU A 172 -29.83 -0.75 5.81
N LEU A 173 -28.74 -0.13 6.25
CA LEU A 173 -27.75 0.47 5.34
C LEU A 173 -27.04 -0.57 4.44
N LYS A 174 -26.97 -1.84 4.85
CA LYS A 174 -26.36 -2.90 4.03
C LYS A 174 -27.35 -3.55 3.07
N TYR A 175 -28.57 -3.81 3.51
CA TYR A 175 -29.53 -4.66 2.79
C TYR A 175 -30.74 -3.88 2.26
N GLY A 176 -31.01 -2.66 2.73
CA GLY A 176 -32.07 -1.79 2.24
C GLY A 176 -31.81 -1.30 0.82
N ASN A 177 -32.89 -0.94 0.12
CA ASN A 177 -32.82 -0.30 -1.19
C ASN A 177 -32.23 1.14 -1.10
N GLU A 178 -31.98 1.77 -2.22
CA GLU A 178 -31.37 3.10 -2.27
C GLU A 178 -32.22 4.17 -1.58
N LYS A 179 -33.57 4.11 -1.76
CA LYS A 179 -34.49 5.06 -1.12
C LYS A 179 -34.41 4.97 0.41
N ILE A 180 -34.39 3.77 0.99
CA ILE A 180 -34.27 3.56 2.43
C ILE A 180 -32.90 4.10 2.92
N LYS A 181 -31.81 3.85 2.19
CA LYS A 181 -30.48 4.35 2.54
C LYS A 181 -30.44 5.87 2.51
N GLN A 182 -31.08 6.49 1.54
CA GLN A 182 -31.16 7.94 1.40
C GLN A 182 -31.95 8.53 2.57
N GLU A 183 -33.18 8.07 2.85
CA GLU A 183 -34.01 8.56 3.95
C GLU A 183 -33.33 8.42 5.32
N ILE A 184 -32.65 7.28 5.58
CA ILE A 184 -31.86 7.10 6.80
C ILE A 184 -30.73 8.12 6.88
N THR A 185 -30.02 8.36 5.78
CA THR A 185 -28.89 9.26 5.79
C THR A 185 -29.32 10.70 5.97
N GLU A 186 -30.37 11.13 5.28
CA GLU A 186 -30.96 12.48 5.43
C GLU A 186 -31.33 12.78 6.88
N GLU A 187 -31.98 11.84 7.56
CA GLU A 187 -32.33 12.01 8.99
C GLU A 187 -31.08 12.08 9.88
N LEU A 188 -30.00 11.43 9.53
CA LEU A 188 -28.76 11.34 10.33
C LEU A 188 -27.72 12.44 10.02
N LEU A 189 -27.89 13.23 8.94
CA LEU A 189 -26.91 14.22 8.48
C LEU A 189 -26.46 15.21 9.56
N ASP A 190 -27.41 15.70 10.41
CA ASP A 190 -27.07 16.71 11.41
C ASP A 190 -26.21 16.19 12.57
N ILE A 191 -26.25 14.88 12.82
CA ILE A 191 -25.46 14.25 13.88
C ILE A 191 -24.28 13.45 13.34
N MET A 192 -23.94 13.60 12.05
CA MET A 192 -22.96 12.77 11.36
C MET A 192 -21.57 12.86 12.00
N THR A 193 -21.12 14.05 12.38
CA THR A 193 -19.85 14.29 13.08
C THR A 193 -19.81 13.60 14.45
N GLN A 194 -20.91 13.71 15.20
CA GLN A 194 -21.05 13.04 16.49
C GLN A 194 -21.07 11.52 16.35
N MET A 195 -21.75 11.01 15.32
CA MET A 195 -21.76 9.58 15.01
C MET A 195 -20.36 9.05 14.65
N ALA A 196 -19.58 9.81 13.89
CA ALA A 196 -18.20 9.42 13.54
C ALA A 196 -17.31 9.26 14.77
N GLN A 197 -17.51 10.05 15.82
CA GLN A 197 -16.78 10.00 17.09
C GLN A 197 -17.35 8.99 18.10
N SER A 198 -18.54 8.42 17.81
CA SER A 198 -19.19 7.47 18.71
C SER A 198 -18.65 6.05 18.54
N LYS A 199 -18.39 5.36 19.66
CA LYS A 199 -17.96 3.97 19.69
C LYS A 199 -18.88 3.01 18.91
N TYR A 200 -20.16 3.29 18.85
CA TYR A 200 -21.17 2.42 18.25
C TYR A 200 -21.65 2.92 16.89
N ALA A 201 -21.88 4.22 16.76
CA ALA A 201 -22.42 4.81 15.54
C ALA A 201 -21.41 4.95 14.40
N GLN A 202 -20.10 4.98 14.70
CA GLN A 202 -19.05 5.04 13.67
C GLN A 202 -19.19 3.95 12.59
N HIS A 203 -19.65 2.77 12.98
CA HIS A 203 -19.86 1.68 12.02
C HIS A 203 -21.05 1.93 11.07
N ALA A 204 -22.06 2.70 11.49
CA ALA A 204 -23.14 3.11 10.61
C ALA A 204 -22.62 4.15 9.59
N VAL A 205 -21.83 5.14 10.02
CA VAL A 205 -21.19 6.11 9.12
C VAL A 205 -20.34 5.40 8.05
N LYS A 206 -19.51 4.44 8.48
CA LYS A 206 -18.70 3.65 7.55
C LYS A 206 -19.55 2.86 6.55
N ARG A 207 -20.73 2.40 6.94
CA ARG A 207 -21.67 1.69 6.04
C ARG A 207 -22.40 2.65 5.10
N ILE A 208 -22.74 3.86 5.54
CA ILE A 208 -23.29 4.90 4.66
C ILE A 208 -22.29 5.19 3.53
N LEU A 209 -21.03 5.43 3.86
CA LEU A 209 -19.98 5.65 2.86
C LEU A 209 -19.79 4.45 1.93
N LYS A 210 -19.86 3.21 2.47
CA LYS A 210 -19.63 1.99 1.67
C LYS A 210 -20.78 1.65 0.72
N TYR A 211 -22.02 1.76 1.19
CA TYR A 211 -23.22 1.25 0.49
C TYR A 211 -24.16 2.36 0.00
N GLY A 212 -23.87 3.62 0.29
CA GLY A 212 -24.60 4.77 -0.23
C GLY A 212 -24.27 5.05 -1.69
N THR A 213 -25.15 5.80 -2.34
CA THR A 213 -24.89 6.38 -3.67
C THR A 213 -23.83 7.47 -3.58
N ASP A 214 -23.30 7.91 -4.71
CA ASP A 214 -22.31 8.99 -4.73
C ASP A 214 -22.88 10.29 -4.15
N PHE A 215 -24.16 10.59 -4.44
CA PHE A 215 -24.87 11.72 -3.83
C PHE A 215 -24.83 11.67 -2.28
N ILE A 216 -25.20 10.52 -1.71
CA ILE A 216 -25.18 10.32 -0.25
C ILE A 216 -23.76 10.49 0.33
N ARG A 217 -22.75 9.97 -0.35
CA ARG A 217 -21.35 10.06 0.07
C ARG A 217 -20.87 11.51 0.14
N HIS A 218 -21.18 12.28 -0.89
CA HIS A 218 -20.80 13.69 -0.96
C HIS A 218 -21.54 14.53 0.09
N GLU A 219 -22.83 14.28 0.37
CA GLU A 219 -23.55 14.95 1.45
C GLU A 219 -22.92 14.65 2.83
N VAL A 220 -22.50 13.42 3.08
CA VAL A 220 -21.78 13.07 4.31
C VAL A 220 -20.41 13.78 4.38
N ILE A 221 -19.66 13.83 3.28
CA ILE A 221 -18.36 14.51 3.23
C ILE A 221 -18.55 16.01 3.50
N LYS A 222 -19.57 16.65 2.94
CA LYS A 222 -19.91 18.06 3.23
C LYS A 222 -20.13 18.30 4.73
N LYS A 223 -20.77 17.37 5.44
CA LYS A 223 -20.99 17.48 6.90
C LYS A 223 -19.69 17.30 7.72
N PHE A 224 -18.65 16.71 7.14
CA PHE A 224 -17.33 16.65 7.79
C PHE A 224 -16.54 17.94 7.63
N LEU A 225 -16.81 18.73 6.56
CA LEU A 225 -16.16 20.04 6.37
C LEU A 225 -16.50 20.98 7.52
N GLY A 226 -15.49 21.71 7.97
CA GLY A 226 -15.53 22.53 9.19
C GLY A 226 -15.13 21.77 10.46
N HIS A 227 -15.01 20.42 10.38
CA HIS A 227 -14.69 19.55 11.51
C HIS A 227 -13.53 18.59 11.24
N VAL A 228 -12.87 18.69 10.08
CA VAL A 228 -11.88 17.68 9.61
C VAL A 228 -10.74 17.52 10.60
N VAL A 229 -10.13 18.61 11.07
CA VAL A 229 -9.00 18.54 12.02
C VAL A 229 -9.42 17.88 13.34
N SER A 230 -10.61 18.19 13.86
CA SER A 230 -11.11 17.57 15.09
C SER A 230 -11.41 16.08 14.91
N LEU A 231 -11.95 15.70 13.75
CA LEU A 231 -12.28 14.32 13.41
C LEU A 231 -11.03 13.47 13.14
N THR A 232 -10.02 14.01 12.46
CA THR A 232 -8.74 13.30 12.20
C THR A 232 -7.87 13.18 13.45
N SER A 233 -8.04 14.08 14.42
CA SER A 233 -7.36 13.98 15.72
C SER A 233 -8.10 13.13 16.77
N HIS A 234 -9.14 12.39 16.38
CA HIS A 234 -9.90 11.50 17.27
C HIS A 234 -9.81 10.05 16.80
N SER A 235 -9.47 9.12 17.67
CA SER A 235 -9.13 7.73 17.34
C SER A 235 -10.22 6.94 16.61
N LEU A 236 -11.49 7.23 16.86
CA LEU A 236 -12.62 6.53 16.23
C LEU A 236 -12.99 7.13 14.87
N SER A 237 -12.91 8.44 14.72
CA SER A 237 -13.29 9.13 13.47
C SER A 237 -12.14 9.23 12.45
N ALA A 238 -10.88 9.27 12.89
CA ALA A 238 -9.74 9.35 11.96
C ALA A 238 -9.78 8.28 10.84
N PRO A 239 -10.03 6.98 11.11
CA PRO A 239 -10.13 5.97 10.05
C PRO A 239 -11.35 6.14 9.13
N ILE A 240 -12.40 6.86 9.58
CA ILE A 240 -13.58 7.16 8.77
C ILE A 240 -13.26 8.28 7.79
N ILE A 241 -12.63 9.34 8.30
CA ILE A 241 -12.19 10.47 7.46
C ILE A 241 -11.18 10.01 6.42
N ASP A 242 -10.21 9.17 6.81
CA ASP A 242 -9.25 8.59 5.86
C ASP A 242 -9.95 7.75 4.78
N TYR A 243 -10.94 6.94 5.16
CA TYR A 243 -11.75 6.17 4.22
C TYR A 243 -12.57 7.06 3.28
N ALA A 244 -13.18 8.13 3.80
CA ALA A 244 -13.91 9.11 3.00
C ALA A 244 -12.98 9.86 2.03
N TYR A 245 -11.83 10.32 2.52
CA TYR A 245 -10.82 11.03 1.73
C TYR A 245 -10.20 10.15 0.63
N GLY A 246 -9.78 8.94 0.97
CA GLY A 246 -9.06 8.05 0.04
C GLY A 246 -9.94 7.50 -1.07
N GLU A 247 -11.16 7.05 -0.73
CA GLU A 247 -11.99 6.25 -1.62
C GLU A 247 -13.11 7.05 -2.34
N PHE A 248 -13.67 8.10 -1.70
CA PHE A 248 -14.90 8.73 -2.19
C PHE A 248 -14.77 10.22 -2.48
N ALA A 249 -13.91 10.95 -1.77
CA ALA A 249 -13.81 12.40 -1.94
C ALA A 249 -13.32 12.77 -3.35
N THR A 250 -14.01 13.71 -3.98
CA THR A 250 -13.57 14.36 -5.23
C THR A 250 -12.28 15.14 -5.00
N LYS A 251 -11.57 15.49 -6.08
CA LYS A 251 -10.38 16.33 -5.98
C LYS A 251 -10.65 17.65 -5.23
N LYS A 252 -11.81 18.27 -5.49
CA LYS A 252 -12.22 19.50 -4.84
C LYS A 252 -12.45 19.31 -3.33
N GLU A 253 -13.17 18.27 -2.94
CA GLU A 253 -13.42 17.96 -1.53
C GLU A 253 -12.11 17.62 -0.79
N LYS A 254 -11.16 16.91 -1.46
CA LYS A 254 -9.83 16.66 -0.90
C LYS A 254 -9.10 17.96 -0.58
N PHE A 255 -9.11 18.95 -1.48
CA PHE A 255 -8.51 20.25 -1.23
C PHE A 255 -9.21 20.99 -0.08
N TYR A 256 -10.54 20.94 0.00
CA TYR A 256 -11.28 21.56 1.10
C TYR A 256 -10.97 20.94 2.47
N MET A 257 -10.78 19.60 2.50
CA MET A 257 -10.35 18.93 3.73
C MET A 257 -8.91 19.28 4.13
N GLN A 258 -8.02 19.47 3.17
CA GLN A 258 -6.64 19.91 3.41
C GLN A 258 -6.58 21.34 3.95
N GLN A 259 -7.37 22.26 3.38
CA GLN A 259 -7.42 23.66 3.77
C GLN A 259 -7.73 23.86 5.27
N GLU A 260 -8.47 22.97 5.89
CA GLU A 260 -8.78 23.09 7.33
C GLU A 260 -7.56 22.98 8.24
N TYR A 261 -6.46 22.44 7.74
CA TYR A 261 -5.19 22.39 8.48
C TYR A 261 -4.44 23.72 8.46
N TYR A 262 -4.75 24.59 7.50
CA TYR A 262 -4.06 25.88 7.29
C TYR A 262 -4.50 26.96 8.27
N GLY A 263 -5.56 26.76 9.02
CA GLY A 263 -6.06 27.65 10.07
C GLY A 263 -7.58 27.86 10.04
N ASP A 264 -8.09 28.60 11.03
CA ASP A 264 -9.52 28.78 11.22
C ASP A 264 -10.22 29.55 10.07
N ILE A 265 -9.50 30.45 9.38
CA ILE A 265 -10.02 31.13 8.19
C ILE A 265 -10.44 30.11 7.14
N TYR A 266 -9.57 29.16 6.83
CA TYR A 266 -9.79 28.13 5.82
C TYR A 266 -10.73 27.01 6.27
N LYS A 267 -10.98 26.91 7.58
CA LYS A 267 -12.00 26.02 8.13
C LYS A 267 -13.40 26.46 7.75
N ASN A 268 -13.68 27.75 7.79
CA ASN A 268 -14.99 28.33 7.55
C ASN A 268 -15.18 28.76 6.09
N THR A 269 -14.12 29.26 5.45
CA THR A 269 -14.15 29.74 4.06
C THR A 269 -13.27 28.83 3.20
N LYS A 270 -13.88 28.16 2.21
CA LYS A 270 -13.19 27.28 1.27
C LYS A 270 -12.91 28.02 -0.03
N ASP A 271 -11.70 27.88 -0.58
CA ASP A 271 -11.31 28.48 -1.86
C ASP A 271 -10.86 27.39 -2.85
N ASP A 272 -11.49 27.37 -4.02
CA ASP A 272 -11.17 26.42 -5.10
C ASP A 272 -9.78 26.62 -5.71
N LYS A 273 -9.18 27.80 -5.52
CA LYS A 273 -7.86 28.14 -6.04
C LYS A 273 -6.72 27.57 -5.18
N ILE A 274 -6.99 27.30 -3.91
CA ILE A 274 -6.01 26.79 -2.95
C ILE A 274 -5.95 25.26 -3.03
N LYS A 275 -4.92 24.73 -3.65
CA LYS A 275 -4.69 23.29 -3.82
C LYS A 275 -3.54 22.76 -2.96
N THR A 276 -2.61 23.63 -2.59
CA THR A 276 -1.43 23.32 -1.78
C THR A 276 -1.30 24.32 -0.65
N LEU A 277 -0.47 24.00 0.35
CA LEU A 277 -0.16 24.91 1.43
C LEU A 277 0.46 26.23 0.94
N ASN A 278 1.30 26.17 -0.09
CA ASN A 278 1.92 27.34 -0.70
C ASN A 278 0.88 28.29 -1.33
N ASP A 279 -0.16 27.73 -1.99
CA ASP A 279 -1.22 28.55 -2.59
C ASP A 279 -1.97 29.38 -1.54
N ALA A 280 -2.02 28.94 -0.28
CA ALA A 280 -2.74 29.61 0.80
C ALA A 280 -2.14 30.97 1.16
N TYR A 281 -0.83 31.18 1.00
CA TYR A 281 -0.15 32.45 1.31
C TYR A 281 0.49 33.11 0.10
N LYS A 282 0.39 32.53 -1.10
CA LYS A 282 0.96 33.08 -2.32
C LYS A 282 0.53 34.51 -2.62
N ASN A 283 -0.73 34.82 -2.34
CA ASN A 283 -1.30 36.16 -2.55
C ASN A 283 -1.18 37.08 -1.32
N CYS A 284 -0.86 36.51 -0.14
CA CYS A 284 -0.71 37.23 1.12
C CYS A 284 0.49 36.67 1.88
N PRO A 285 1.73 37.00 1.49
CA PRO A 285 2.96 36.46 2.10
C PRO A 285 3.07 36.73 3.60
N GLU A 286 2.47 37.80 4.07
CA GLU A 286 2.42 38.18 5.50
C GLU A 286 1.72 37.13 6.37
N MET A 287 0.78 36.39 5.79
CA MET A 287 0.07 35.31 6.49
C MET A 287 0.86 34.00 6.57
N LYS A 288 1.99 33.90 5.88
CA LYS A 288 2.75 32.65 5.78
C LYS A 288 3.07 32.06 7.15
N GLU A 289 3.63 32.85 8.05
CA GLU A 289 4.04 32.38 9.37
C GLU A 289 2.85 31.91 10.21
N ALA A 290 1.76 32.65 10.23
CA ALA A 290 0.55 32.28 10.96
C ALA A 290 -0.08 30.97 10.42
N ILE A 291 -0.08 30.80 9.10
CA ILE A 291 -0.58 29.59 8.43
C ILE A 291 0.32 28.39 8.78
N LEU A 292 1.65 28.55 8.71
CA LEU A 292 2.60 27.49 9.04
C LEU A 292 2.50 27.11 10.53
N GLN A 293 2.36 28.05 11.44
CA GLN A 293 2.16 27.77 12.86
C GLN A 293 0.85 27.01 13.13
N SER A 294 -0.24 27.41 12.47
CA SER A 294 -1.51 26.71 12.56
C SER A 294 -1.41 25.28 12.05
N CYS A 295 -0.74 25.09 10.92
CA CYS A 295 -0.47 23.78 10.33
C CYS A 295 0.39 22.92 11.26
N LYS A 296 1.49 23.46 11.81
CA LYS A 296 2.36 22.81 12.81
C LYS A 296 1.56 22.33 14.01
N ALA A 297 0.74 23.20 14.59
CA ALA A 297 -0.08 22.87 15.75
C ALA A 297 -1.07 21.73 15.46
N ASN A 298 -1.68 21.72 14.27
CA ASN A 298 -2.60 20.67 13.85
C ASN A 298 -1.89 19.35 13.58
N ILE A 299 -0.71 19.35 12.96
CA ILE A 299 0.16 18.18 12.78
C ILE A 299 0.53 17.58 14.15
N GLN A 300 0.99 18.44 15.09
CA GLN A 300 1.39 18.01 16.43
C GLN A 300 0.24 17.33 17.20
N LYS A 301 -1.00 17.83 17.06
CA LYS A 301 -2.19 17.19 17.68
C LYS A 301 -2.38 15.74 17.22
N ILE A 302 -2.08 15.45 15.96
CA ILE A 302 -2.22 14.11 15.38
C ILE A 302 -1.06 13.21 15.82
N LEU A 303 0.19 13.70 15.74
CA LEU A 303 1.38 12.98 16.15
C LEU A 303 1.32 12.59 17.64
N ASN A 304 0.92 13.50 18.52
CA ASN A 304 0.77 13.25 19.96
C ASN A 304 -0.25 12.15 20.30
N LYS A 305 -1.16 11.85 19.38
CA LYS A 305 -2.19 10.80 19.54
C LYS A 305 -1.88 9.52 18.76
N ASN A 306 -0.75 9.44 18.08
CA ASN A 306 -0.35 8.32 17.23
C ASN A 306 -1.39 8.00 16.13
N LEU A 307 -2.01 9.03 15.51
CA LEU A 307 -3.02 8.89 14.46
C LEU A 307 -2.45 9.25 13.08
N HIS A 308 -1.23 8.84 12.81
CA HIS A 308 -0.41 9.25 11.67
C HIS A 308 -0.56 8.38 10.41
N ASP A 309 -1.49 7.41 10.39
CA ASP A 309 -1.63 6.45 9.25
C ASP A 309 -2.56 6.95 8.12
N SER A 310 -3.04 8.19 8.19
CA SER A 310 -4.02 8.76 7.26
C SER A 310 -3.34 9.38 6.04
N GLU A 311 -3.87 9.10 4.82
CA GLU A 311 -3.38 9.71 3.57
C GLU A 311 -3.57 11.23 3.56
N LEU A 312 -4.66 11.73 4.13
CA LEU A 312 -4.89 13.18 4.32
C LEU A 312 -3.78 13.79 5.17
N PHE A 313 -3.49 13.18 6.32
CA PHE A 313 -2.40 13.64 7.19
C PHE A 313 -1.05 13.61 6.48
N HIS A 314 -0.76 12.55 5.72
CA HIS A 314 0.49 12.44 4.95
C HIS A 314 0.62 13.54 3.91
N THR A 315 -0.49 13.96 3.28
CA THR A 315 -0.48 15.07 2.31
C THR A 315 -0.12 16.38 2.99
N ILE A 316 -0.78 16.69 4.10
CA ILE A 316 -0.50 17.90 4.88
C ILE A 316 0.94 17.90 5.42
N LEU A 317 1.41 16.74 5.89
CA LEU A 317 2.76 16.58 6.40
C LEU A 317 3.81 16.85 5.31
N TYR A 318 3.59 16.33 4.10
CA TYR A 318 4.49 16.54 2.97
C TYR A 318 4.51 18.00 2.53
N ASP A 319 3.37 18.66 2.46
CA ASP A 319 3.29 20.08 2.11
C ASP A 319 3.99 20.94 3.19
N TYR A 320 3.76 20.64 4.47
CA TYR A 320 4.35 21.37 5.57
C TYR A 320 5.88 21.23 5.65
N ILE A 321 6.42 20.00 5.52
CA ILE A 321 7.87 19.76 5.60
C ILE A 321 8.65 20.47 4.48
N ARG A 322 7.99 20.75 3.36
CA ARG A 322 8.60 21.51 2.24
C ARG A 322 8.67 23.01 2.51
N GLU A 323 7.70 23.55 3.22
CA GLU A 323 7.47 24.99 3.35
C GLU A 323 7.93 25.57 4.70
N CYS A 324 8.08 24.73 5.73
CA CYS A 324 8.45 25.15 7.09
C CYS A 324 9.89 25.64 7.18
N SER A 325 10.20 26.35 8.27
CA SER A 325 11.55 26.81 8.59
C SER A 325 12.54 25.64 8.72
N PRO A 326 13.86 25.88 8.53
CA PRO A 326 14.88 24.84 8.73
C PRO A 326 14.85 24.23 10.14
N ASP A 327 14.60 25.03 11.18
CA ASP A 327 14.57 24.59 12.57
C ASP A 327 13.34 23.69 12.85
N ASP A 328 12.15 24.12 12.40
CA ASP A 328 10.92 23.33 12.49
C ASP A 328 11.06 22.02 11.73
N ARG A 329 11.72 22.05 10.59
CA ARG A 329 11.98 20.87 9.77
C ARG A 329 12.89 19.88 10.49
N ALA A 330 13.96 20.35 11.11
CA ALA A 330 14.88 19.49 11.86
C ALA A 330 14.19 18.83 13.06
N GLU A 331 13.37 19.57 13.82
CA GLU A 331 12.54 19.04 14.91
C GLU A 331 11.56 17.97 14.41
N LEU A 332 10.88 18.28 13.31
CA LEU A 332 9.91 17.38 12.71
C LEU A 332 10.55 16.09 12.20
N ILE A 333 11.69 16.16 11.51
CA ILE A 333 12.44 15.01 11.01
C ILE A 333 12.83 14.08 12.17
N SER A 334 13.34 14.63 13.26
CA SER A 334 13.70 13.83 14.44
C SER A 334 12.48 13.11 15.04
N THR A 335 11.31 13.77 15.04
CA THR A 335 10.04 13.19 15.52
C THR A 335 9.53 12.11 14.57
N LEU A 336 9.67 12.28 13.26
CA LEU A 336 9.17 11.36 12.24
C LEU A 336 10.08 10.15 11.99
N SER A 337 11.37 10.25 12.30
CA SER A 337 12.36 9.19 12.04
C SER A 337 11.93 7.79 12.56
N PRO A 338 11.31 7.62 13.74
CA PRO A 338 10.78 6.33 14.18
C PRO A 338 9.47 5.91 13.50
N LEU A 339 8.78 6.83 12.82
CA LEU A 339 7.48 6.62 12.16
C LEU A 339 7.60 6.43 10.64
N ILE A 340 8.82 6.30 10.14
CA ILE A 340 9.12 6.33 8.70
C ILE A 340 8.42 5.21 7.90
N VAL A 341 8.26 4.02 8.52
CA VAL A 341 7.61 2.86 7.87
C VAL A 341 6.10 3.05 7.72
N PRO A 342 5.32 3.42 8.75
CA PRO A 342 3.91 3.78 8.58
C PRO A 342 3.68 4.90 7.56
N LEU A 343 4.51 5.93 7.55
CA LEU A 343 4.43 7.01 6.56
C LEU A 343 4.56 6.50 5.12
N SER A 344 5.33 5.45 4.89
CA SER A 344 5.59 4.90 3.55
C SER A 344 4.38 4.18 2.91
N ASN A 345 3.22 4.10 3.59
CA ASN A 345 2.01 3.44 3.09
C ASN A 345 1.26 4.24 2.01
N SER A 346 1.50 5.53 1.88
CA SER A 346 0.90 6.39 0.85
C SER A 346 1.96 7.12 0.04
N LEU A 347 1.57 7.64 -1.13
CA LEU A 347 2.51 8.41 -1.96
C LEU A 347 2.96 9.73 -1.30
N PRO A 348 2.06 10.56 -0.73
CA PRO A 348 2.49 11.74 0.01
C PRO A 348 3.35 11.39 1.23
N GLY A 349 2.99 10.32 1.94
CA GLY A 349 3.72 9.87 3.12
C GLY A 349 5.15 9.41 2.79
N VAL A 350 5.34 8.63 1.73
CA VAL A 350 6.70 8.22 1.33
C VAL A 350 7.52 9.41 0.80
N ASN A 351 6.88 10.41 0.21
CA ASN A 351 7.56 11.64 -0.18
C ASN A 351 8.04 12.43 1.06
N ALA A 352 7.20 12.55 2.09
CA ALA A 352 7.60 13.14 3.38
C ALA A 352 8.72 12.31 4.06
N ALA A 353 8.62 10.99 4.02
CA ALA A 353 9.65 10.08 4.52
C ALA A 353 10.98 10.24 3.79
N SER A 354 10.95 10.41 2.46
CA SER A 354 12.14 10.69 1.65
C SER A 354 12.78 12.02 2.03
N MET A 355 11.98 13.07 2.30
CA MET A 355 12.50 14.35 2.81
C MET A 355 13.24 14.16 4.15
N CYS A 356 12.74 13.30 5.03
CA CYS A 356 13.45 12.98 6.29
C CYS A 356 14.81 12.31 6.03
N VAL A 357 14.93 11.47 5.01
CA VAL A 357 16.21 10.84 4.61
C VAL A 357 17.15 11.87 4.00
N TRP A 358 16.67 12.72 3.11
CA TRP A 358 17.52 13.70 2.41
C TRP A 358 18.07 14.79 3.33
N GLN A 359 17.23 15.34 4.20
CA GLN A 359 17.53 16.50 5.01
C GLN A 359 17.83 16.19 6.48
N GLY A 360 17.62 14.94 6.89
CA GLY A 360 17.94 14.48 8.24
C GLY A 360 19.44 14.48 8.55
N THR A 361 19.75 14.67 9.82
CA THR A 361 21.12 14.54 10.35
C THR A 361 21.58 13.07 10.27
N ASN A 362 22.88 12.84 10.45
CA ASN A 362 23.42 11.48 10.52
C ASN A 362 22.77 10.65 11.65
N LYS A 363 22.34 11.28 12.74
CA LYS A 363 21.61 10.64 13.84
C LYS A 363 20.22 10.19 13.37
N ASP A 364 19.51 11.06 12.64
CA ASP A 364 18.19 10.76 12.10
C ASP A 364 18.27 9.64 11.06
N LYS A 365 19.24 9.71 10.13
CA LYS A 365 19.48 8.65 9.13
C LYS A 365 19.78 7.29 9.78
N LYS A 366 20.57 7.25 10.86
CA LYS A 366 20.81 6.03 11.64
C LYS A 366 19.55 5.50 12.32
N SER A 367 18.70 6.39 12.87
CA SER A 367 17.41 6.03 13.45
C SER A 367 16.47 5.44 12.39
N ILE A 368 16.38 6.07 11.22
CA ILE A 368 15.60 5.59 10.06
C ILE A 368 16.07 4.21 9.64
N LEU A 369 17.37 4.01 9.44
CA LEU A 369 17.93 2.71 9.03
C LEU A 369 17.66 1.60 10.05
N LYS A 370 17.68 1.92 11.34
CA LYS A 370 17.34 0.96 12.41
C LYS A 370 15.90 0.47 12.29
N VAL A 371 14.95 1.37 12.00
CA VAL A 371 13.53 1.01 11.83
C VAL A 371 13.31 0.27 10.50
N VAL A 372 13.91 0.76 9.41
CA VAL A 372 13.78 0.17 8.07
C VAL A 372 14.33 -1.26 8.04
N LYS A 373 15.41 -1.55 8.76
CA LYS A 373 16.05 -2.88 8.82
C LYS A 373 15.05 -4.02 9.13
N GLU A 374 14.10 -3.77 10.01
CA GLU A 374 13.10 -4.78 10.40
C GLU A 374 11.99 -4.97 9.35
N HIS A 375 11.90 -4.06 8.36
CA HIS A 375 10.82 -4.00 7.37
C HIS A 375 11.28 -3.99 5.91
N VAL A 376 12.54 -4.38 5.63
CA VAL A 376 13.15 -4.31 4.28
C VAL A 376 12.32 -5.06 3.24
N VAL A 377 12.00 -6.34 3.49
CA VAL A 377 11.26 -7.17 2.52
C VAL A 377 9.82 -6.65 2.29
N PRO A 378 9.02 -6.34 3.33
CA PRO A 378 7.71 -5.72 3.11
C PRO A 378 7.78 -4.37 2.38
N LEU A 379 8.74 -3.50 2.72
CA LEU A 379 8.91 -2.20 2.07
C LEU A 379 9.30 -2.35 0.61
N SER A 380 10.25 -3.23 0.28
CA SER A 380 10.68 -3.45 -1.10
C SER A 380 9.51 -3.91 -2.00
N LYS A 381 8.60 -4.72 -1.49
CA LYS A 381 7.43 -5.24 -2.22
C LYS A 381 6.21 -4.32 -2.17
N HIS A 382 6.27 -3.21 -1.43
CA HIS A 382 5.13 -2.30 -1.27
C HIS A 382 5.09 -1.26 -2.39
N LYS A 383 3.89 -0.97 -2.90
CA LYS A 383 3.63 -0.05 -4.03
C LYS A 383 4.27 1.35 -3.88
N THR A 384 4.35 1.86 -2.67
CA THR A 384 4.95 3.17 -2.36
C THR A 384 6.22 3.02 -1.54
N GLY A 385 6.27 2.06 -0.62
CA GLY A 385 7.37 1.87 0.31
C GLY A 385 8.74 1.65 -0.34
N TYR A 386 8.80 1.00 -1.51
CA TYR A 386 10.05 0.79 -2.24
C TYR A 386 10.78 2.12 -2.54
N ARG A 387 10.05 3.22 -2.75
CA ARG A 387 10.64 4.55 -3.02
C ARG A 387 11.49 5.07 -1.86
N LEU A 388 11.11 4.74 -0.62
CA LEU A 388 11.93 5.07 0.54
C LEU A 388 13.31 4.38 0.47
N LEU A 389 13.34 3.11 0.04
CA LEU A 389 14.59 2.37 -0.12
C LEU A 389 15.46 3.03 -1.21
N LEU A 390 14.86 3.45 -2.34
CA LEU A 390 15.58 4.18 -3.39
C LEU A 390 16.18 5.49 -2.86
N ALA A 391 15.39 6.27 -2.11
CA ALA A 391 15.88 7.52 -1.51
C ALA A 391 17.05 7.26 -0.52
N ILE A 392 17.02 6.15 0.22
CA ILE A 392 18.11 5.74 1.11
C ILE A 392 19.36 5.37 0.30
N PHE A 393 19.22 4.61 -0.79
CA PHE A 393 20.35 4.21 -1.63
C PHE A 393 21.04 5.41 -2.26
N ASP A 394 20.28 6.45 -2.62
CA ASP A 394 20.82 7.63 -3.27
C ASP A 394 21.45 8.64 -2.31
N SER A 395 21.09 8.65 -1.02
CA SER A 395 21.41 9.80 -0.15
C SER A 395 22.04 9.48 1.20
N VAL A 396 22.16 8.20 1.57
CA VAL A 396 22.85 7.84 2.83
C VAL A 396 24.33 7.56 2.56
N ASP A 397 25.21 8.36 3.18
CA ASP A 397 26.67 8.29 2.99
C ASP A 397 27.32 7.08 3.67
N ASP A 398 26.72 6.58 4.76
CA ASP A 398 27.18 5.38 5.47
C ASP A 398 26.72 4.10 4.72
N THR A 399 27.38 3.82 3.60
CA THR A 399 27.08 2.65 2.77
C THR A 399 27.35 1.33 3.49
N VAL A 400 28.30 1.29 4.43
CA VAL A 400 28.56 0.09 5.25
C VAL A 400 27.33 -0.26 6.08
N LEU A 401 26.69 0.75 6.68
CA LEU A 401 25.47 0.55 7.44
C LEU A 401 24.29 0.17 6.54
N VAL A 402 24.15 0.77 5.35
CA VAL A 402 23.13 0.42 4.35
C VAL A 402 23.30 -1.01 3.86
N LYS A 403 24.55 -1.44 3.55
CA LYS A 403 24.86 -2.82 3.18
C LYS A 403 24.38 -3.82 4.24
N LYS A 404 24.72 -3.58 5.50
CA LYS A 404 24.33 -4.45 6.64
C LYS A 404 22.84 -4.41 6.97
N ALA A 405 22.22 -3.25 6.89
CA ALA A 405 20.84 -3.08 7.31
C ALA A 405 19.82 -3.48 6.23
N ILE A 406 20.14 -3.25 4.95
CA ILE A 406 19.19 -3.39 3.85
C ILE A 406 19.69 -4.38 2.81
N VAL A 407 20.85 -4.15 2.19
CA VAL A 407 21.31 -4.93 1.03
C VAL A 407 21.47 -6.41 1.35
N ALA A 408 22.03 -6.75 2.52
CA ALA A 408 22.18 -8.14 2.97
C ALA A 408 20.84 -8.86 3.09
N THR A 409 19.79 -8.16 3.57
CA THR A 409 18.42 -8.72 3.66
C THR A 409 17.81 -8.91 2.27
N LEU A 410 18.02 -7.96 1.34
CA LEU A 410 17.57 -8.09 -0.05
C LEU A 410 18.26 -9.27 -0.74
N ALA A 411 19.58 -9.43 -0.58
CA ALA A 411 20.36 -10.54 -1.13
C ALA A 411 19.88 -11.91 -0.61
N ALA A 412 19.54 -12.01 0.67
CA ALA A 412 19.03 -13.24 1.28
C ALA A 412 17.60 -13.62 0.81
N ASN A 413 16.84 -12.69 0.20
CA ASN A 413 15.45 -12.90 -0.20
C ASN A 413 15.20 -12.58 -1.68
N LEU A 414 16.21 -12.72 -2.55
CA LEU A 414 16.19 -12.27 -3.95
C LEU A 414 14.96 -12.72 -4.73
N ARG A 415 14.66 -14.02 -4.75
CA ARG A 415 13.56 -14.59 -5.55
C ARG A 415 12.19 -14.14 -5.06
N ASP A 416 11.98 -14.08 -3.73
CA ASP A 416 10.72 -13.59 -3.16
C ASP A 416 10.48 -12.11 -3.48
N ILE A 417 11.55 -11.33 -3.54
CA ILE A 417 11.53 -9.92 -3.89
C ILE A 417 11.35 -9.74 -5.41
N ALA A 418 12.10 -10.46 -6.23
CA ALA A 418 12.04 -10.36 -7.69
C ALA A 418 10.70 -10.79 -8.29
N LYS A 419 9.95 -11.72 -7.65
CA LYS A 419 8.58 -12.09 -8.04
C LYS A 419 7.59 -10.92 -7.94
N ASN A 420 7.88 -9.92 -7.12
CA ASN A 420 7.04 -8.76 -6.96
C ASN A 420 7.55 -7.62 -7.83
N HIS A 421 6.66 -6.95 -8.57
CA HIS A 421 7.01 -5.84 -9.46
C HIS A 421 7.84 -4.73 -8.77
N TRP A 422 7.40 -4.28 -7.59
CA TRP A 422 8.09 -3.21 -6.84
C TRP A 422 9.40 -3.68 -6.24
N GLY A 423 9.44 -4.95 -5.82
CA GLY A 423 10.65 -5.60 -5.34
C GLY A 423 11.71 -5.70 -6.44
N ASN A 424 11.30 -6.11 -7.64
CA ASN A 424 12.18 -6.15 -8.81
C ASN A 424 12.76 -4.76 -9.12
N MET A 425 11.94 -3.69 -9.08
CA MET A 425 12.41 -2.32 -9.23
C MET A 425 13.43 -1.91 -8.15
N THR A 426 13.25 -2.38 -6.90
CA THR A 426 14.21 -2.12 -5.83
C THR A 426 15.58 -2.74 -6.13
N LEU A 427 15.60 -3.99 -6.58
CA LEU A 427 16.83 -4.68 -6.99
C LEU A 427 17.46 -4.01 -8.22
N HIS A 428 16.64 -3.63 -9.19
CA HIS A 428 17.10 -2.97 -10.41
C HIS A 428 17.80 -1.63 -10.12
N TRP A 429 17.29 -0.84 -9.16
CA TRP A 429 17.91 0.43 -8.76
C TRP A 429 19.31 0.22 -8.17
N LEU A 430 19.54 -0.83 -7.40
CA LEU A 430 20.86 -1.15 -6.85
C LEU A 430 21.88 -1.51 -7.93
N VAL A 431 21.42 -2.14 -9.02
CA VAL A 431 22.30 -2.55 -10.13
C VAL A 431 22.53 -1.41 -11.10
N LYS A 432 21.43 -0.79 -11.57
CA LYS A 432 21.45 0.28 -12.57
C LYS A 432 20.43 1.36 -12.19
N PRO A 433 20.81 2.30 -11.31
CA PRO A 433 19.94 3.40 -10.92
C PRO A 433 19.57 4.25 -12.13
N LYS A 434 18.41 4.88 -12.09
CA LYS A 434 17.90 5.80 -13.12
C LYS A 434 17.75 5.20 -14.53
N ASP A 435 17.70 3.87 -14.66
CA ASP A 435 17.51 3.23 -15.96
C ASP A 435 16.13 3.61 -16.56
N PRO A 436 16.07 4.37 -17.68
CA PRO A 436 14.80 4.79 -18.27
C PRO A 436 13.97 3.61 -18.81
N ALA A 437 14.57 2.44 -18.98
CA ALA A 437 13.87 1.22 -19.37
C ALA A 437 13.04 0.61 -18.21
N ALA A 438 13.42 0.88 -16.96
CA ALA A 438 12.78 0.35 -15.76
C ALA A 438 11.99 1.40 -14.98
N PHE A 439 12.41 2.67 -14.97
CA PHE A 439 11.87 3.69 -14.11
C PHE A 439 11.18 4.81 -14.87
N HIS A 440 10.02 5.23 -14.35
CA HIS A 440 9.30 6.38 -14.93
C HIS A 440 10.08 7.69 -14.69
N PRO A 441 10.17 8.59 -15.68
CA PRO A 441 10.94 9.83 -15.58
C PRO A 441 10.58 10.71 -14.37
N SER A 442 9.30 10.73 -13.96
CA SER A 442 8.86 11.51 -12.80
C SER A 442 9.43 10.98 -11.47
N LEU A 443 9.70 9.69 -11.35
CA LEU A 443 10.35 9.11 -10.17
C LEU A 443 11.83 9.49 -10.15
N ILE A 444 12.51 9.37 -11.30
CA ILE A 444 13.91 9.76 -11.43
C ILE A 444 14.08 11.23 -11.06
N LYS A 445 13.26 12.11 -11.64
CA LYS A 445 13.29 13.55 -11.35
C LYS A 445 13.06 13.85 -9.86
N PHE A 446 12.07 13.20 -9.22
CA PHE A 446 11.79 13.36 -7.80
C PHE A 446 12.98 12.98 -6.91
N LEU A 447 13.65 11.85 -7.21
CA LEU A 447 14.81 11.41 -6.45
C LEU A 447 16.03 12.32 -6.68
N GLU A 448 16.23 12.83 -7.90
CA GLU A 448 17.30 13.77 -8.21
C GLU A 448 17.13 15.13 -7.54
N GLU A 449 15.91 15.66 -7.54
CA GLU A 449 15.59 16.91 -6.84
C GLU A 449 15.82 16.76 -5.33
N GLY A 450 15.40 15.62 -4.78
CA GLY A 450 15.61 15.28 -3.37
C GLY A 450 17.09 15.15 -3.01
N PHE A 451 17.87 14.48 -3.83
CA PHE A 451 19.32 14.37 -3.64
C PHE A 451 20.01 15.75 -3.67
N LYS A 452 19.68 16.59 -4.65
CA LYS A 452 20.25 17.95 -4.76
C LYS A 452 19.95 18.84 -3.55
N SER A 453 18.78 18.68 -2.93
CA SER A 453 18.38 19.42 -1.73
C SER A 453 18.85 18.78 -0.42
N GLY A 454 19.49 17.62 -0.49
CA GLY A 454 19.89 16.80 0.65
C GLY A 454 21.21 17.21 1.29
N THR A 455 21.53 16.53 2.38
CA THR A 455 22.75 16.73 3.20
C THR A 455 23.86 15.72 2.88
N SER A 456 23.70 14.91 1.84
CA SER A 456 24.71 13.92 1.42
C SER A 456 25.98 14.62 0.91
N LYS A 457 27.14 14.12 1.34
CA LYS A 457 28.47 14.64 0.96
C LYS A 457 29.27 13.65 0.14
N LYS A 458 28.89 12.35 0.20
CA LYS A 458 29.57 11.28 -0.53
C LYS A 458 29.27 11.37 -2.01
N ASP A 459 30.28 11.15 -2.84
CA ASP A 459 30.12 11.06 -4.28
C ASP A 459 29.05 10.03 -4.67
N ALA A 460 28.21 10.37 -5.65
CA ALA A 460 27.08 9.56 -6.05
C ALA A 460 27.51 8.26 -6.77
N GLU A 461 28.53 8.33 -7.62
CA GLU A 461 29.03 7.18 -8.38
C GLU A 461 29.72 6.18 -7.46
N LEU A 462 30.52 6.68 -6.51
CA LEU A 462 31.16 5.86 -5.49
C LEU A 462 30.11 5.14 -4.62
N ARG A 463 29.05 5.84 -4.22
CA ARG A 463 27.95 5.22 -3.44
C ARG A 463 27.27 4.10 -4.23
N VAL A 464 26.94 4.37 -5.49
CA VAL A 464 26.32 3.39 -6.39
C VAL A 464 27.23 2.18 -6.58
N SER A 465 28.54 2.39 -6.82
CA SER A 465 29.52 1.31 -6.96
C SER A 465 29.55 0.42 -5.73
N GLU A 466 29.71 1.03 -4.55
CA GLU A 466 29.77 0.27 -3.30
C GLU A 466 28.51 -0.55 -2.99
N LEU A 467 27.31 -0.01 -3.25
CA LEU A 467 26.05 -0.74 -3.03
C LEU A 467 25.84 -1.84 -4.07
N ARG A 468 26.23 -1.59 -5.31
CA ARG A 468 26.19 -2.54 -6.42
C ARG A 468 27.08 -3.74 -6.13
N GLU A 469 28.33 -3.51 -5.73
CA GLU A 469 29.28 -4.56 -5.36
C GLU A 469 28.75 -5.48 -4.25
N ALA A 470 27.89 -4.98 -3.38
CA ALA A 470 27.30 -5.76 -2.31
C ALA A 470 26.15 -6.68 -2.76
N ILE A 471 25.42 -6.33 -3.84
CA ILE A 471 24.25 -7.12 -4.32
C ILE A 471 24.60 -7.98 -5.54
N LEU A 472 25.54 -7.54 -6.36
CA LEU A 472 25.85 -8.14 -7.66
C LEU A 472 26.24 -9.63 -7.58
N PRO A 473 27.11 -10.08 -6.66
CA PRO A 473 27.49 -11.49 -6.56
C PRO A 473 26.32 -12.41 -6.26
N ALA A 474 25.38 -11.96 -5.40
CA ALA A 474 24.20 -12.74 -5.07
C ALA A 474 23.24 -12.86 -6.27
N LEU A 475 23.06 -11.79 -7.05
CA LEU A 475 22.27 -11.81 -8.27
C LEU A 475 22.92 -12.70 -9.34
N GLN A 476 24.21 -12.58 -9.57
CA GLN A 476 24.96 -13.39 -10.54
C GLN A 476 24.86 -14.88 -10.20
N THR A 477 25.05 -15.24 -8.95
CA THR A 477 24.95 -16.63 -8.48
C THR A 477 23.53 -17.18 -8.67
N ASP A 478 22.50 -16.39 -8.36
CA ASP A 478 21.12 -16.84 -8.49
C ASP A 478 20.69 -16.94 -9.98
N ILE A 479 21.14 -16.02 -10.85
CA ILE A 479 20.91 -16.08 -12.30
C ILE A 479 21.61 -17.32 -12.90
N GLN A 480 22.84 -17.62 -12.47
CA GLN A 480 23.57 -18.79 -12.92
C GLN A 480 22.88 -20.08 -12.49
N THR A 481 22.35 -20.13 -11.26
CA THR A 481 21.75 -21.34 -10.67
C THR A 481 20.36 -21.64 -11.25
N ASP A 482 19.56 -20.60 -11.53
CA ASP A 482 18.18 -20.73 -11.99
C ASP A 482 17.86 -19.68 -13.08
N ALA A 483 18.49 -19.86 -14.23
CA ALA A 483 18.27 -18.99 -15.38
C ALA A 483 16.79 -18.97 -15.84
N GLU A 484 16.05 -20.06 -15.63
CA GLU A 484 14.65 -20.18 -16.01
C GLU A 484 13.79 -19.16 -15.27
N PHE A 485 13.96 -19.03 -13.95
CA PHE A 485 13.27 -18.01 -13.17
C PHE A 485 13.56 -16.59 -13.68
N TRP A 486 14.82 -16.30 -14.02
CA TRP A 486 15.24 -14.97 -14.49
C TRP A 486 14.85 -14.67 -15.94
N LEU A 487 14.51 -15.70 -16.71
CA LEU A 487 13.94 -15.59 -18.06
C LEU A 487 12.41 -15.64 -18.09
N SER A 488 11.74 -15.88 -16.94
CA SER A 488 10.29 -16.16 -16.88
C SER A 488 9.41 -14.97 -17.24
N VAL A 489 9.82 -13.76 -16.86
CA VAL A 489 9.05 -12.54 -17.08
C VAL A 489 9.92 -11.36 -17.48
N LYS A 490 9.34 -10.41 -18.24
CA LYS A 490 10.04 -9.22 -18.75
C LYS A 490 10.83 -8.44 -17.69
N SER A 491 10.28 -8.26 -16.49
CA SER A 491 10.96 -7.51 -15.43
C SER A 491 12.23 -8.19 -14.94
N ASN A 492 12.20 -9.51 -14.78
CA ASN A 492 13.37 -10.29 -14.40
C ASN A 492 14.44 -10.27 -15.48
N MET A 493 14.02 -10.44 -16.75
CA MET A 493 14.95 -10.33 -17.88
C MET A 493 15.59 -8.95 -17.99
N LEU A 494 14.83 -7.88 -17.73
CA LEU A 494 15.36 -6.52 -17.75
C LEU A 494 16.41 -6.31 -16.65
N LEU A 495 16.19 -6.87 -15.45
CA LEU A 495 17.18 -6.87 -14.39
C LEU A 495 18.41 -7.73 -14.76
N THR A 496 18.21 -8.89 -15.39
CA THR A 496 19.31 -9.73 -15.90
C THR A 496 20.15 -8.97 -16.94
N VAL A 497 19.52 -8.24 -17.85
CA VAL A 497 20.23 -7.35 -18.80
C VAL A 497 21.07 -6.31 -18.06
N ALA A 498 20.52 -5.69 -17.01
CA ALA A 498 21.24 -4.70 -16.22
C ALA A 498 22.45 -5.32 -15.49
N VAL A 499 22.31 -6.51 -14.90
CA VAL A 499 23.42 -7.26 -14.26
C VAL A 499 24.53 -7.56 -15.26
N LEU A 500 24.19 -8.13 -16.42
CA LEU A 500 25.15 -8.52 -17.44
C LEU A 500 25.79 -7.34 -18.18
N SER A 501 25.16 -6.17 -18.15
CA SER A 501 25.77 -4.93 -18.69
C SER A 501 26.91 -4.41 -17.84
N ILE A 502 27.03 -4.85 -16.59
CA ILE A 502 28.12 -4.48 -15.69
C ILE A 502 29.22 -5.51 -15.76
N GLU A 503 28.86 -6.75 -15.54
CA GLU A 503 29.80 -7.87 -15.54
C GLU A 503 29.09 -9.15 -16.00
N SER A 504 29.72 -9.93 -16.86
CA SER A 504 29.18 -11.19 -17.35
C SER A 504 30.27 -12.26 -17.33
N SER A 505 30.00 -13.40 -16.66
CA SER A 505 30.85 -14.58 -16.73
C SER A 505 30.34 -15.56 -17.82
N LYS A 506 31.23 -16.38 -18.32
CA LYS A 506 30.90 -17.40 -19.32
C LYS A 506 29.91 -18.43 -18.77
N GLU A 507 29.97 -18.71 -17.48
CA GLU A 507 29.08 -19.65 -16.78
C GLU A 507 27.67 -19.17 -16.73
N ILE A 508 27.46 -17.87 -16.42
CA ILE A 508 26.12 -17.23 -16.42
C ILE A 508 25.54 -17.25 -17.84
N LEU A 509 26.35 -16.87 -18.85
CA LEU A 509 25.91 -16.88 -20.25
C LEU A 509 25.50 -18.29 -20.71
N LYS A 510 26.24 -19.33 -20.30
CA LYS A 510 25.89 -20.73 -20.59
C LYS A 510 24.55 -21.13 -19.97
N SER A 511 24.31 -20.76 -18.71
CA SER A 511 23.04 -21.04 -18.04
C SER A 511 21.87 -20.34 -18.75
N LEU A 512 22.03 -19.06 -19.10
CA LEU A 512 21.02 -18.31 -19.84
C LEU A 512 20.79 -18.88 -21.25
N ALA A 513 21.85 -19.21 -21.99
CA ALA A 513 21.73 -19.77 -23.34
C ALA A 513 20.99 -21.11 -23.33
N LYS A 514 21.24 -21.98 -22.34
CA LYS A 514 20.47 -23.23 -22.17
C LYS A 514 18.97 -22.93 -21.98
N GLY A 515 18.62 -21.94 -21.15
CA GLY A 515 17.23 -21.54 -20.94
C GLY A 515 16.58 -20.92 -22.18
N ILE A 516 17.29 -20.04 -22.89
CA ILE A 516 16.82 -19.35 -24.11
C ILE A 516 16.62 -20.35 -25.26
N CYS A 517 17.54 -21.31 -25.44
CA CYS A 517 17.49 -22.27 -26.54
C CYS A 517 16.57 -23.47 -26.30
N ARG A 518 15.79 -23.49 -25.21
CA ARG A 518 14.80 -24.55 -24.97
C ARG A 518 13.65 -24.47 -25.97
N PRO A 519 13.30 -25.59 -26.63
CA PRO A 519 12.14 -25.63 -27.54
C PRO A 519 10.80 -25.34 -26.84
N ASP A 520 10.67 -25.74 -25.59
CA ASP A 520 9.48 -25.61 -24.75
C ASP A 520 9.42 -24.30 -23.94
N TRP A 521 10.25 -23.29 -24.30
CA TRP A 521 10.18 -21.99 -23.63
C TRP A 521 8.97 -21.19 -24.11
N ILE A 522 7.86 -21.38 -23.37
CA ILE A 522 6.56 -20.79 -23.65
C ILE A 522 6.19 -19.84 -22.51
N VAL A 523 5.52 -18.73 -22.84
CA VAL A 523 4.97 -17.76 -21.89
C VAL A 523 3.49 -17.53 -22.17
N VAL A 524 2.71 -17.27 -21.12
CA VAL A 524 1.29 -16.96 -21.25
C VAL A 524 1.13 -15.45 -21.49
N ASN A 525 0.62 -15.09 -22.63
CA ASN A 525 0.31 -13.71 -22.99
C ASN A 525 -1.16 -13.60 -23.45
N ASN A 526 -1.98 -12.78 -22.73
CA ASN A 526 -3.42 -12.64 -22.98
C ASN A 526 -4.16 -13.98 -23.07
N ASP A 527 -3.94 -14.86 -22.08
CA ASP A 527 -4.52 -16.21 -21.97
C ASP A 527 -4.19 -17.15 -23.15
N LYS A 528 -3.11 -16.86 -23.87
CA LYS A 528 -2.59 -17.71 -24.95
C LYS A 528 -1.15 -18.09 -24.69
N ASP A 529 -0.83 -19.34 -24.94
CA ASP A 529 0.53 -19.83 -24.94
C ASP A 529 1.28 -19.32 -26.19
N VAL A 530 2.37 -18.61 -25.97
CA VAL A 530 3.19 -18.00 -27.03
C VAL A 530 4.64 -18.40 -26.80
N LEU A 531 5.39 -18.72 -27.87
CA LEU A 531 6.83 -18.87 -27.77
C LEU A 531 7.45 -17.62 -27.16
N ALA A 532 8.31 -17.77 -26.17
CA ALA A 532 8.88 -16.64 -25.43
C ALA A 532 9.62 -15.66 -26.33
N VAL A 533 10.31 -16.14 -27.39
CA VAL A 533 10.97 -15.29 -28.38
C VAL A 533 9.99 -14.37 -29.13
N GLU A 534 8.72 -14.76 -29.28
CA GLU A 534 7.65 -13.98 -29.90
C GLU A 534 6.91 -13.03 -28.92
N ASP A 535 7.09 -13.16 -27.62
CA ASP A 535 6.60 -12.15 -26.69
C ASP A 535 7.32 -10.82 -26.90
N ALA A 536 6.57 -9.72 -27.07
CA ALA A 536 7.14 -8.41 -27.37
C ALA A 536 8.08 -7.89 -26.29
N GLY A 537 7.76 -8.17 -25.02
CA GLY A 537 8.56 -7.73 -23.87
C GLY A 537 9.86 -8.50 -23.73
N ILE A 538 9.78 -9.82 -23.86
CA ILE A 538 10.93 -10.73 -23.78
C ILE A 538 11.86 -10.49 -24.99
N HIS A 539 11.30 -10.38 -26.19
CA HIS A 539 12.08 -10.08 -27.40
C HIS A 539 12.91 -8.79 -27.27
N MET A 540 12.32 -7.72 -26.71
CA MET A 540 13.07 -6.48 -26.45
C MET A 540 14.24 -6.70 -25.47
N CYS A 541 14.07 -7.54 -24.47
CA CYS A 541 15.17 -7.90 -23.56
C CYS A 541 16.23 -8.77 -24.24
N LEU A 542 15.84 -9.74 -25.06
CA LEU A 542 16.76 -10.54 -25.88
C LEU A 542 17.59 -9.69 -26.83
N LYS A 543 16.98 -8.71 -27.49
CA LYS A 543 17.71 -7.73 -28.33
C LYS A 543 18.74 -6.94 -27.52
N LYS A 544 18.38 -6.51 -26.32
CA LYS A 544 19.32 -5.80 -25.43
C LYS A 544 20.46 -6.72 -24.97
N LEU A 545 20.18 -7.98 -24.65
CA LEU A 545 21.20 -8.96 -24.31
C LEU A 545 22.17 -9.18 -25.47
N ALA A 546 21.65 -9.40 -26.69
CA ALA A 546 22.48 -9.56 -27.89
C ALA A 546 23.31 -8.29 -28.22
N ALA A 547 22.79 -7.10 -27.87
CA ALA A 547 23.52 -5.85 -28.06
C ALA A 547 24.72 -5.69 -27.12
N LEU A 548 24.76 -6.41 -25.98
CA LEU A 548 25.91 -6.41 -25.07
C LEU A 548 27.15 -7.10 -25.67
N ASP A 549 26.98 -7.86 -26.75
CA ASP A 549 28.06 -8.54 -27.43
C ASP A 549 28.89 -7.63 -28.35
N LYS A 550 28.29 -6.47 -28.77
CA LYS A 550 28.83 -5.63 -29.86
C LYS A 550 30.28 -5.21 -29.68
N ASP A 551 30.71 -4.96 -28.44
CA ASP A 551 32.06 -4.47 -28.14
C ASP A 551 32.95 -5.56 -27.47
N LYS A 552 32.50 -6.82 -27.51
CA LYS A 552 33.22 -7.95 -26.89
C LYS A 552 33.84 -8.85 -27.93
N SER A 553 35.11 -9.17 -27.74
CA SER A 553 35.84 -10.18 -28.55
C SER A 553 35.64 -11.62 -28.09
N GLU A 554 35.36 -11.80 -26.77
CA GLU A 554 35.21 -13.12 -26.14
C GLU A 554 34.07 -13.14 -25.14
N ASN A 555 33.63 -14.33 -24.77
CA ASN A 555 32.55 -14.52 -23.80
C ASN A 555 31.25 -13.77 -24.18
N THR A 556 30.83 -13.94 -25.43
CA THR A 556 29.59 -13.36 -25.97
C THR A 556 28.40 -14.29 -25.78
N LEU A 557 27.19 -13.70 -25.67
CA LEU A 557 25.95 -14.48 -25.66
C LEU A 557 25.80 -15.25 -26.99
N GLY A 558 26.15 -14.63 -28.11
CA GLY A 558 26.08 -15.24 -29.43
C GLY A 558 26.92 -16.50 -29.57
N ASP A 559 28.16 -16.53 -29.01
CA ASP A 559 28.99 -17.70 -29.01
C ASP A 559 28.32 -18.86 -28.25
N VAL A 560 27.85 -18.58 -27.01
CA VAL A 560 27.22 -19.61 -26.18
C VAL A 560 25.88 -20.09 -26.74
N ILE A 561 25.07 -19.17 -27.35
CA ILE A 561 23.85 -19.56 -28.06
C ILE A 561 24.18 -20.41 -29.29
N SER A 562 25.21 -20.05 -30.06
CA SER A 562 25.63 -20.84 -31.23
C SER A 562 25.96 -22.29 -30.86
N ASP A 563 26.51 -22.54 -29.69
CA ASP A 563 26.80 -23.87 -29.19
C ASP A 563 25.56 -24.64 -28.71
N ASN A 564 24.61 -23.95 -28.05
CA ASN A 564 23.40 -24.55 -27.44
C ASN A 564 22.17 -24.61 -28.36
N LEU A 565 22.18 -23.90 -29.49
CA LEU A 565 21.06 -23.85 -30.42
C LEU A 565 20.83 -25.21 -31.10
N THR A 566 19.68 -25.83 -30.82
CA THR A 566 19.29 -27.13 -31.38
C THR A 566 18.55 -26.98 -32.71
N GLU A 567 18.49 -28.04 -33.49
CA GLU A 567 17.73 -28.08 -34.75
C GLU A 567 16.22 -27.82 -34.51
N GLU A 568 15.68 -28.35 -33.42
CA GLU A 568 14.29 -28.17 -33.02
C GLU A 568 13.99 -26.71 -32.70
N THR A 569 14.85 -26.04 -31.94
CA THR A 569 14.71 -24.60 -31.61
C THR A 569 14.79 -23.76 -32.89
N ILE A 570 15.65 -24.07 -33.83
CA ILE A 570 15.77 -23.38 -35.12
C ILE A 570 14.45 -23.50 -35.89
N LYS A 571 13.90 -24.70 -36.00
CA LYS A 571 12.62 -24.96 -36.68
C LYS A 571 11.45 -24.19 -36.06
N LEU A 572 11.49 -23.92 -34.76
CA LEU A 572 10.48 -23.13 -34.07
C LEU A 572 10.67 -21.61 -34.26
N TRP A 573 11.94 -21.13 -34.33
CA TRP A 573 12.20 -19.69 -34.42
C TRP A 573 12.14 -19.14 -35.85
N LEU A 574 12.56 -19.89 -36.87
CA LEU A 574 12.58 -19.40 -38.25
C LEU A 574 11.20 -19.06 -38.85
N PRO A 575 10.08 -19.75 -38.50
CA PRO A 575 8.75 -19.31 -38.89
C PRO A 575 8.27 -18.04 -38.19
N THR A 576 8.96 -17.58 -37.15
CA THR A 576 8.54 -16.44 -36.32
C THR A 576 9.30 -15.16 -36.70
N ASN A 577 8.59 -14.03 -36.72
CA ASN A 577 9.22 -12.75 -37.10
C ASN A 577 10.28 -12.30 -36.07
N ARG A 578 9.96 -12.39 -34.78
CA ARG A 578 10.85 -11.94 -33.70
C ARG A 578 12.01 -12.91 -33.47
N GLY A 579 11.80 -14.19 -33.67
CA GLY A 579 12.87 -15.19 -33.66
C GLY A 579 13.92 -14.89 -34.73
N CYS A 580 13.49 -14.57 -35.96
CA CYS A 580 14.39 -14.14 -37.03
C CYS A 580 15.14 -12.86 -36.67
N PHE A 581 14.48 -11.85 -36.12
CA PHE A 581 15.15 -10.62 -35.68
C PHE A 581 16.16 -10.88 -34.54
N PHE A 582 15.89 -11.81 -33.64
CA PHE A 582 16.84 -12.14 -32.59
C PHE A 582 18.11 -12.80 -33.16
N LEU A 583 17.95 -13.79 -34.05
CA LEU A 583 19.08 -14.42 -34.75
C LEU A 583 19.87 -13.40 -35.57
N LEU A 584 19.18 -12.48 -36.27
CA LEU A 584 19.81 -11.39 -37.00
C LEU A 584 20.65 -10.51 -36.06
N LYS A 585 20.14 -10.15 -34.89
CA LYS A 585 20.89 -9.36 -33.90
C LYS A 585 22.12 -10.07 -33.35
N LEU A 586 22.06 -11.38 -33.15
CA LEU A 586 23.24 -12.16 -32.79
C LEU A 586 24.30 -12.15 -33.90
N ILE A 587 23.89 -12.28 -35.17
CA ILE A 587 24.78 -12.20 -36.32
C ILE A 587 25.40 -10.80 -36.48
N GLU A 588 24.63 -9.72 -36.27
CA GLU A 588 25.12 -8.35 -36.41
C GLU A 588 26.12 -7.93 -35.31
N ASN A 589 26.03 -8.50 -34.11
CA ASN A 589 26.77 -8.02 -32.94
C ASN A 589 27.93 -8.96 -32.53
N ASN A 590 28.23 -9.97 -33.32
CA ASN A 590 29.27 -10.95 -32.97
C ASN A 590 30.37 -11.07 -34.07
N ALA A 591 31.52 -11.60 -33.70
CA ALA A 591 32.65 -11.83 -34.57
C ALA A 591 32.37 -12.93 -35.60
N ASP A 592 33.11 -12.91 -36.72
CA ASP A 592 32.92 -13.79 -37.88
C ASP A 592 32.89 -15.28 -37.54
N TYR A 593 33.68 -15.73 -36.55
CA TYR A 593 33.69 -17.13 -36.14
C TYR A 593 32.33 -17.57 -35.52
N VAL A 594 31.68 -16.69 -34.74
CA VAL A 594 30.35 -16.95 -34.19
C VAL A 594 29.30 -16.92 -35.27
N VAL A 595 29.41 -15.92 -36.17
CA VAL A 595 28.56 -15.80 -37.36
C VAL A 595 28.61 -17.06 -38.19
N GLY A 596 29.82 -17.59 -38.46
CA GLY A 596 30.03 -18.83 -39.18
C GLY A 596 29.33 -20.04 -38.53
N LYS A 597 29.38 -20.15 -37.19
CA LYS A 597 28.68 -21.20 -36.45
C LYS A 597 27.15 -21.08 -36.59
N LEU A 598 26.61 -19.90 -36.41
CA LEU A 598 25.18 -19.64 -36.53
C LEU A 598 24.66 -19.89 -37.95
N VAL A 599 25.38 -19.37 -38.95
CA VAL A 599 25.03 -19.55 -40.36
C VAL A 599 25.07 -21.04 -40.75
N LYS A 600 26.08 -21.79 -40.31
CA LYS A 600 26.16 -23.23 -40.54
C LYS A 600 24.95 -23.99 -40.02
N LYS A 601 24.43 -23.60 -38.85
CA LYS A 601 23.23 -24.22 -38.26
C LYS A 601 21.92 -23.78 -38.94
N ILE A 602 21.83 -22.55 -39.46
CA ILE A 602 20.63 -22.02 -40.12
C ILE A 602 20.51 -22.48 -41.58
N LYS A 603 21.63 -22.60 -42.31
CA LYS A 603 21.65 -22.97 -43.75
C LYS A 603 20.82 -24.19 -44.14
N PRO A 604 20.81 -25.32 -43.39
CA PRO A 604 19.96 -26.46 -43.72
C PRO A 604 18.47 -26.19 -43.74
N HIS A 605 18.01 -25.09 -43.07
CA HIS A 605 16.60 -24.75 -42.88
C HIS A 605 16.14 -23.52 -43.65
N LEU A 606 16.84 -23.10 -44.71
CA LEU A 606 16.50 -21.93 -45.53
C LEU A 606 15.14 -22.03 -46.22
N SER A 607 14.58 -23.22 -46.40
CA SER A 607 13.23 -23.44 -46.89
C SER A 607 12.19 -22.75 -46.01
N LEU A 608 12.31 -22.86 -44.67
CA LEU A 608 11.42 -22.25 -43.71
C LEU A 608 11.44 -20.71 -43.75
N LEU A 609 12.60 -20.11 -44.05
CA LEU A 609 12.70 -18.65 -44.26
C LEU A 609 12.04 -18.20 -45.54
N ARG A 610 12.12 -19.01 -46.63
CA ARG A 610 11.50 -18.72 -47.90
C ARG A 610 9.98 -18.85 -47.86
N GLU A 611 9.47 -19.81 -47.08
CA GLU A 611 8.03 -20.00 -46.84
C GLU A 611 7.45 -18.83 -46.04
N ASN A 612 8.22 -18.24 -45.11
CA ASN A 612 7.82 -17.10 -44.28
C ASN A 612 8.04 -15.75 -44.97
N ASN A 613 7.71 -15.63 -46.27
CA ASN A 613 8.02 -14.47 -47.10
C ASN A 613 7.25 -13.18 -46.72
N ASN A 614 6.26 -13.26 -45.83
CA ASN A 614 5.51 -12.11 -45.29
C ASN A 614 6.21 -11.48 -44.08
N SER A 615 7.22 -12.10 -43.52
CA SER A 615 7.94 -11.67 -42.31
C SER A 615 9.18 -10.84 -42.70
N GLU A 616 9.24 -9.58 -42.24
CA GLU A 616 10.40 -8.72 -42.48
C GLU A 616 11.69 -9.28 -41.86
N GLY A 617 11.58 -9.87 -40.66
CA GLY A 617 12.70 -10.53 -39.99
C GLY A 617 13.25 -11.71 -40.79
N ALA A 618 12.38 -12.52 -41.41
CA ALA A 618 12.80 -13.63 -42.25
C ALA A 618 13.51 -13.16 -43.53
N LYS A 619 13.02 -12.11 -44.19
CA LYS A 619 13.65 -11.49 -45.39
C LYS A 619 15.07 -11.02 -45.07
N LEU A 620 15.21 -10.22 -44.01
CA LEU A 620 16.52 -9.67 -43.60
C LEU A 620 17.50 -10.76 -43.18
N LEU A 621 17.03 -11.78 -42.45
CA LEU A 621 17.86 -12.90 -42.06
C LEU A 621 18.32 -13.73 -43.26
N LEU A 622 17.39 -13.97 -44.25
CA LEU A 622 17.73 -14.70 -45.49
C LEU A 622 18.79 -13.95 -46.29
N GLN A 623 18.67 -12.63 -46.44
CA GLN A 623 19.69 -11.82 -47.12
C GLN A 623 21.07 -11.91 -46.43
N LYS A 624 21.09 -11.96 -45.10
CA LYS A 624 22.33 -12.00 -44.35
C LYS A 624 23.01 -13.37 -44.38
N VAL A 625 22.21 -14.46 -44.38
CA VAL A 625 22.72 -15.86 -44.38
C VAL A 625 23.06 -16.36 -45.77
N SER A 626 22.50 -15.75 -46.84
CA SER A 626 22.77 -16.08 -48.24
C SER A 626 24.05 -15.42 -48.79
N LYS A 627 24.53 -14.36 -48.11
CA LYS A 627 25.84 -13.76 -48.38
C LYS A 627 26.95 -14.57 -47.69
#